data_1629d62f429279a31c102637cff2f7a7
#
_entry.id   1629d62f429279a31c102637cff2f7a7
#
_cell.length_a   1.000
_cell.length_b   1.000
_cell.length_c   1.000
_cell.angle_alpha   90.00
_cell.angle_beta   90.00
_cell.angle_gamma   90.00
#
_symmetry.space_group_name_H-M   'P 1'
#
loop_
_entity.id
_entity.type
_entity.pdbx_description
1 polymer ?
#
loop_
_entity_poly.entity_id
_entity_poly.type
_entity_poly.pdbx_seq_one_letter_code
_entity_poly.pdbx_strand_id
1 'polypeptide(L)'
;MKLKHPMCQYHGNLFTIPVVTENKPTENSYMNALAEWYYSIHNAIFSRLRYLDGLAPLAMRLYLVPVFWMAGTQKIAGMENTIEWFGNPDWGLGLPFPSLLAHMAAYTEAVGALLLLLGLATRWISVPLIATMLVAVFTVHWGNGWAAIADSSAQEVAVRLGTAREILQEHGNYTWLTEKGSYVILNNGIEFGVTYLVMLLSLLFTGGGRFTSIDYYLSRLFPAK
;
A
#
# COMPACT_ATOMS: atom_id res chain seq x y z
N MET A 1 30.05 50.51 0.20
CA MET A 1 29.47 51.84 0.42
C MET A 1 29.79 52.23 1.85
N LYS A 2 30.78 53.16 2.03
CA LYS A 2 31.28 53.55 3.35
C LYS A 2 30.37 54.63 3.93
N LEU A 3 29.75 54.38 5.06
CA LEU A 3 29.04 55.40 5.84
C LEU A 3 29.99 56.02 6.85
N LYS A 4 30.21 57.31 6.69
CA LYS A 4 30.98 58.18 7.58
C LYS A 4 30.19 58.45 8.86
N HIS A 5 30.82 58.24 10.02
CA HIS A 5 30.33 58.75 11.29
C HIS A 5 30.72 60.24 11.46
N PRO A 6 29.86 61.08 11.99
CA PRO A 6 30.27 62.39 12.48
C PRO A 6 30.84 62.28 13.90
N MET A 7 32.08 62.75 14.09
CA MET A 7 32.64 62.96 15.42
C MET A 7 32.02 64.17 16.05
N CYS A 8 31.40 64.02 17.21
CA CYS A 8 31.22 65.14 18.17
C CYS A 8 32.13 64.92 19.36
N GLN A 9 33.14 65.77 19.46
CA GLN A 9 33.97 65.85 20.65
C GLN A 9 33.26 66.67 21.74
N TYR A 10 32.99 66.02 22.91
CA TYR A 10 32.71 66.67 24.16
C TYR A 10 33.56 66.06 25.27
N HIS A 11 34.34 66.89 25.95
CA HIS A 11 35.11 66.56 27.16
C HIS A 11 34.16 66.35 28.32
N GLY A 12 34.25 65.24 28.98
CA GLY A 12 33.55 64.91 30.22
C GLY A 12 33.52 63.41 30.48
N ASN A 13 34.04 63.00 31.63
CA ASN A 13 34.05 61.62 32.09
C ASN A 13 32.61 61.01 32.02
N LEU A 14 32.37 60.22 31.02
CA LEU A 14 31.12 59.43 30.89
C LEU A 14 31.40 58.03 31.35
N PHE A 15 30.83 57.65 32.48
CA PHE A 15 30.57 56.27 32.83
C PHE A 15 29.72 55.64 31.70
N THR A 16 30.31 54.85 30.85
CA THR A 16 29.56 54.01 29.90
C THR A 16 28.93 52.89 30.67
N ILE A 17 27.64 53.04 30.96
CA ILE A 17 26.80 51.92 31.37
C ILE A 17 26.69 50.99 30.15
N PRO A 18 27.10 49.72 30.24
CA PRO A 18 26.89 48.81 29.14
C PRO A 18 25.36 48.66 28.98
N VAL A 19 24.81 49.13 27.87
CA VAL A 19 23.45 48.81 27.48
C VAL A 19 23.45 47.31 27.18
N VAL A 20 23.01 46.52 28.14
CA VAL A 20 22.66 45.13 27.93
C VAL A 20 21.42 45.16 27.05
N THR A 21 21.61 45.07 25.74
CA THR A 21 20.54 44.78 24.83
C THR A 21 20.09 43.34 25.10
N GLU A 22 19.05 43.22 25.89
CA GLU A 22 18.34 41.97 26.05
C GLU A 22 17.73 41.65 24.68
N ASN A 23 18.47 40.85 23.89
CA ASN A 23 17.96 40.31 22.64
C ASN A 23 16.80 39.35 23.00
N LYS A 24 15.59 39.88 23.10
CA LYS A 24 14.40 39.05 23.12
C LYS A 24 14.42 38.23 21.84
N PRO A 25 14.40 36.88 21.93
CA PRO A 25 14.38 36.05 20.75
C PRO A 25 13.13 36.41 19.94
N THR A 26 13.35 36.74 18.68
CA THR A 26 12.26 37.02 17.75
C THR A 26 11.40 35.78 17.59
N GLU A 27 10.10 35.94 17.28
CA GLU A 27 9.14 34.85 17.07
C GLU A 27 9.69 33.78 16.11
N ASN A 28 10.43 34.18 15.08
CA ASN A 28 11.17 33.30 14.18
C ASN A 28 12.27 32.46 14.88
N SER A 29 12.85 32.95 15.97
CA SER A 29 13.88 32.22 16.72
C SER A 29 13.28 31.04 17.49
N TYR A 30 12.09 31.22 18.08
CA TYR A 30 11.38 30.13 18.75
C TYR A 30 10.88 29.07 17.77
N MET A 31 10.37 29.48 16.60
CA MET A 31 9.93 28.55 15.55
C MET A 31 11.10 27.72 15.04
N ASN A 32 12.28 28.34 14.84
CA ASN A 32 13.48 27.62 14.42
C ASN A 32 13.96 26.63 15.50
N ALA A 33 13.96 27.03 16.78
CA ALA A 33 14.36 26.17 17.88
C ALA A 33 13.40 24.96 18.03
N LEU A 34 12.11 25.15 17.87
CA LEU A 34 11.13 24.06 17.86
C LEU A 34 11.34 23.10 16.69
N ALA A 35 11.61 23.64 15.51
CA ALA A 35 11.90 22.84 14.31
C ALA A 35 13.20 22.03 14.50
N GLU A 36 14.27 22.63 15.00
CA GLU A 36 15.54 21.96 15.29
C GLU A 36 15.37 20.85 16.33
N TRP A 37 14.62 21.10 17.41
CA TRP A 37 14.31 20.12 18.43
C TRP A 37 13.51 18.94 17.84
N TYR A 38 12.45 19.22 17.06
CA TYR A 38 11.68 18.22 16.35
C TYR A 38 12.55 17.34 15.44
N TYR A 39 13.36 17.98 14.57
CA TYR A 39 14.24 17.24 13.66
C TYR A 39 15.35 16.48 14.39
N SER A 40 15.83 16.96 15.52
CA SER A 40 16.82 16.26 16.35
C SER A 40 16.23 14.96 16.89
N ILE A 41 15.02 15.00 17.50
CA ILE A 41 14.34 13.81 18.00
C ILE A 41 13.95 12.88 16.84
N HIS A 42 13.38 13.43 15.78
CA HIS A 42 13.04 12.68 14.58
C HIS A 42 14.24 11.92 14.05
N ASN A 43 15.37 12.58 13.86
CA ASN A 43 16.58 11.94 13.35
C ASN A 43 17.18 10.93 14.34
N ALA A 44 17.14 11.18 15.65
CA ALA A 44 17.61 10.23 16.66
C ALA A 44 16.82 8.91 16.64
N ILE A 45 15.52 8.99 16.44
CA ILE A 45 14.62 7.82 16.40
C ILE A 45 14.70 7.15 15.02
N PHE A 46 14.43 7.88 13.96
CA PHE A 46 14.22 7.32 12.62
C PHE A 46 15.52 6.94 11.91
N SER A 47 16.68 7.51 12.29
CA SER A 47 17.96 7.03 11.75
C SER A 47 18.25 5.56 12.08
N ARG A 48 17.83 5.11 13.26
CA ARG A 48 17.98 3.70 13.67
C ARG A 48 16.98 2.79 12.96
N LEU A 49 15.75 3.29 12.68
CA LEU A 49 14.74 2.54 11.96
C LEU A 49 15.11 2.29 10.48
N ARG A 50 16.04 3.04 9.92
CA ARG A 50 16.56 2.80 8.54
C ARG A 50 17.21 1.43 8.36
N TYR A 51 17.62 0.76 9.42
CA TYR A 51 18.08 -0.62 9.34
C TYR A 51 16.93 -1.61 9.08
N LEU A 52 15.70 -1.20 9.39
CA LEU A 52 14.48 -1.99 9.22
C LEU A 52 13.70 -1.63 7.95
N ASP A 53 14.25 -0.79 7.06
CA ASP A 53 13.60 -0.31 5.84
C ASP A 53 13.21 -1.44 4.86
N GLY A 54 13.86 -2.60 4.97
CA GLY A 54 13.51 -3.81 4.22
C GLY A 54 12.27 -4.55 4.72
N LEU A 55 11.79 -4.29 5.95
CA LEU A 55 10.65 -5.03 6.51
C LEU A 55 9.32 -4.69 5.85
N ALA A 56 9.09 -3.43 5.51
CA ALA A 56 7.84 -3.03 4.86
C ALA A 56 7.67 -3.67 3.48
N PRO A 57 8.67 -3.62 2.56
CA PRO A 57 8.60 -4.39 1.31
C PRO A 57 8.46 -5.89 1.52
N LEU A 58 9.14 -6.47 2.53
CA LEU A 58 8.99 -7.89 2.85
C LEU A 58 7.56 -8.22 3.26
N ALA A 59 6.97 -7.45 4.17
CA ALA A 59 5.59 -7.68 4.63
C ALA A 59 4.58 -7.57 3.48
N MET A 60 4.72 -6.57 2.60
CA MET A 60 3.87 -6.43 1.42
C MET A 60 4.00 -7.63 0.48
N ARG A 61 5.22 -8.11 0.22
CA ARG A 61 5.46 -9.30 -0.61
C ARG A 61 4.81 -10.54 0.01
N LEU A 62 5.05 -10.78 1.31
CA LEU A 62 4.50 -11.95 2.00
C LEU A 62 2.96 -11.91 2.06
N TYR A 63 2.36 -10.74 2.12
CA TYR A 63 0.91 -10.58 2.04
C TYR A 63 0.38 -10.89 0.63
N LEU A 64 1.05 -10.41 -0.41
CA LEU A 64 0.61 -10.57 -1.80
C LEU A 64 0.86 -11.99 -2.35
N VAL A 65 1.85 -12.72 -1.81
CA VAL A 65 2.19 -14.07 -2.27
C VAL A 65 0.99 -15.03 -2.22
N PRO A 66 0.31 -15.27 -1.10
CA PRO A 66 -0.84 -16.17 -1.07
C PRO A 66 -1.98 -15.68 -1.97
N VAL A 67 -2.19 -14.38 -2.08
CA VAL A 67 -3.24 -13.79 -2.92
C VAL A 67 -3.03 -14.18 -4.39
N PHE A 68 -1.86 -13.87 -4.94
CA PHE A 68 -1.56 -14.15 -6.34
C PHE A 68 -1.33 -15.65 -6.62
N TRP A 69 -0.76 -16.37 -5.66
CA TRP A 69 -0.57 -17.81 -5.80
C TRP A 69 -1.90 -18.54 -5.94
N MET A 70 -2.83 -18.26 -5.04
CA MET A 70 -4.18 -18.88 -5.08
C MET A 70 -4.93 -18.48 -6.35
N ALA A 71 -4.93 -17.19 -6.70
CA ALA A 71 -5.61 -16.70 -7.88
C ALA A 71 -5.03 -17.31 -9.18
N GLY A 72 -3.71 -17.33 -9.32
CA GLY A 72 -3.03 -17.89 -10.50
C GLY A 72 -3.21 -19.41 -10.62
N THR A 73 -3.00 -20.15 -9.53
CA THR A 73 -3.14 -21.63 -9.54
C THR A 73 -4.57 -22.08 -9.77
N GLN A 74 -5.58 -21.37 -9.23
CA GLN A 74 -6.98 -21.67 -9.51
C GLN A 74 -7.33 -21.45 -10.98
N LYS A 75 -6.84 -20.36 -11.59
CA LYS A 75 -7.02 -20.11 -13.03
C LYS A 75 -6.35 -21.18 -13.89
N ILE A 76 -5.12 -21.63 -13.49
CA ILE A 76 -4.43 -22.71 -14.20
C ILE A 76 -5.20 -24.02 -14.10
N ALA A 77 -5.68 -24.37 -12.90
CA ALA A 77 -6.43 -25.60 -12.68
C ALA A 77 -7.79 -25.63 -13.42
N GLY A 78 -8.44 -24.48 -13.57
CA GLY A 78 -9.70 -24.32 -14.29
C GLY A 78 -9.56 -23.49 -15.57
N MET A 79 -8.51 -23.74 -16.37
CA MET A 79 -8.18 -22.88 -17.51
C MET A 79 -9.31 -22.78 -18.53
N GLU A 80 -9.99 -23.86 -18.85
CA GLU A 80 -11.13 -23.84 -19.79
C GLU A 80 -12.23 -22.90 -19.33
N ASN A 81 -12.66 -23.01 -18.09
CA ASN A 81 -13.65 -22.11 -17.49
C ASN A 81 -13.16 -20.66 -17.42
N THR A 82 -11.87 -20.48 -17.18
CA THR A 82 -11.25 -19.13 -17.16
C THR A 82 -11.30 -18.50 -18.56
N ILE A 83 -10.97 -19.24 -19.60
CA ILE A 83 -11.03 -18.78 -20.98
C ILE A 83 -12.47 -18.44 -21.37
N GLU A 84 -13.42 -19.29 -21.02
CA GLU A 84 -14.83 -19.06 -21.28
C GLU A 84 -15.31 -17.79 -20.57
N TRP A 85 -14.99 -17.61 -19.30
CA TRP A 85 -15.35 -16.41 -18.54
C TRP A 85 -14.71 -15.14 -19.09
N PHE A 86 -13.45 -15.21 -19.54
CA PHE A 86 -12.78 -14.04 -20.16
C PHE A 86 -13.43 -13.64 -21.48
N GLY A 87 -13.94 -14.61 -22.26
CA GLY A 87 -14.49 -14.36 -23.60
C GLY A 87 -15.98 -14.10 -23.66
N ASN A 88 -16.76 -14.54 -22.67
CA ASN A 88 -18.20 -14.44 -22.72
C ASN A 88 -18.69 -13.00 -22.43
N PRO A 89 -19.45 -12.36 -23.34
CA PRO A 89 -19.94 -10.98 -23.15
C PRO A 89 -21.16 -10.90 -22.23
N ASP A 90 -21.91 -12.00 -22.04
CA ASP A 90 -23.20 -11.97 -21.31
C ASP A 90 -23.00 -12.15 -19.80
N TRP A 91 -22.09 -13.03 -19.39
CA TRP A 91 -21.84 -13.33 -17.97
C TRP A 91 -20.36 -13.30 -17.57
N GLY A 92 -19.47 -12.98 -18.48
CA GLY A 92 -18.04 -12.87 -18.28
C GLY A 92 -17.51 -11.48 -18.57
N LEU A 93 -16.27 -11.40 -19.04
CA LEU A 93 -15.59 -10.13 -19.30
C LEU A 93 -15.72 -9.63 -20.73
N GLY A 94 -16.12 -10.48 -21.69
CA GLY A 94 -16.25 -10.13 -23.12
C GLY A 94 -14.93 -9.64 -23.75
N LEU A 95 -13.77 -10.12 -23.25
CA LEU A 95 -12.47 -9.65 -23.71
C LEU A 95 -12.08 -10.25 -25.06
N PRO A 96 -11.38 -9.51 -25.93
CA PRO A 96 -10.80 -10.06 -27.14
C PRO A 96 -9.66 -11.03 -26.78
N PHE A 97 -9.45 -12.06 -27.64
CA PHE A 97 -8.39 -13.07 -27.43
C PHE A 97 -8.40 -13.75 -26.07
N PRO A 98 -9.55 -14.30 -25.60
CA PRO A 98 -9.73 -14.75 -24.22
C PRO A 98 -8.72 -15.82 -23.79
N SER A 99 -8.37 -16.76 -24.69
CA SER A 99 -7.38 -17.79 -24.40
C SER A 99 -6.01 -17.18 -24.07
N LEU A 100 -5.54 -16.22 -24.86
CA LEU A 100 -4.24 -15.56 -24.63
C LEU A 100 -4.25 -14.81 -23.30
N LEU A 101 -5.29 -13.98 -23.07
CA LEU A 101 -5.39 -13.15 -21.87
C LEU A 101 -5.56 -13.98 -20.59
N ALA A 102 -6.31 -15.08 -20.64
CA ALA A 102 -6.48 -15.99 -19.52
C ALA A 102 -5.15 -16.65 -19.12
N HIS A 103 -4.39 -17.14 -20.10
CA HIS A 103 -3.06 -17.70 -19.83
C HIS A 103 -2.09 -16.63 -19.30
N MET A 104 -2.06 -15.47 -19.92
CA MET A 104 -1.21 -14.36 -19.45
C MET A 104 -1.54 -13.98 -18.00
N ALA A 105 -2.81 -13.80 -17.64
CA ALA A 105 -3.21 -13.49 -16.29
C ALA A 105 -2.82 -14.59 -15.30
N ALA A 106 -3.17 -15.84 -15.60
CA ALA A 106 -2.91 -17.00 -14.73
C ALA A 106 -1.41 -17.19 -14.44
N TYR A 107 -0.58 -17.17 -15.49
CA TYR A 107 0.87 -17.33 -15.31
C TYR A 107 1.54 -16.09 -14.72
N THR A 108 1.08 -14.88 -15.03
CA THR A 108 1.58 -13.66 -14.38
C THR A 108 1.36 -13.72 -12.88
N GLU A 109 0.18 -14.12 -12.43
CA GLU A 109 -0.14 -14.25 -11.01
C GLU A 109 0.67 -15.35 -10.33
N ALA A 110 0.71 -16.57 -10.90
CA ALA A 110 1.41 -17.69 -10.29
C ALA A 110 2.94 -17.48 -10.25
N VAL A 111 3.55 -17.10 -11.37
CA VAL A 111 4.99 -16.82 -11.45
C VAL A 111 5.31 -15.56 -10.65
N GLY A 112 4.44 -14.54 -10.70
CA GLY A 112 4.58 -13.32 -9.94
C GLY A 112 4.63 -13.56 -8.44
N ALA A 113 3.77 -14.44 -7.92
CA ALA A 113 3.81 -14.85 -6.53
C ALA A 113 5.17 -15.46 -6.13
N LEU A 114 5.74 -16.34 -6.95
CA LEU A 114 7.06 -16.92 -6.68
C LEU A 114 8.18 -15.87 -6.72
N LEU A 115 8.15 -14.97 -7.69
CA LEU A 115 9.13 -13.88 -7.79
C LEU A 115 9.01 -12.91 -6.62
N LEU A 116 7.79 -12.57 -6.17
CA LEU A 116 7.55 -11.77 -4.98
C LEU A 116 8.04 -12.49 -3.71
N LEU A 117 7.81 -13.80 -3.59
CA LEU A 117 8.30 -14.58 -2.44
C LEU A 117 9.82 -14.47 -2.30
N LEU A 118 10.53 -14.67 -3.40
CA LEU A 118 11.98 -14.59 -3.44
C LEU A 118 12.52 -13.16 -3.38
N GLY A 119 11.69 -12.16 -3.70
CA GLY A 119 12.14 -10.79 -3.90
C GLY A 119 13.09 -10.67 -5.08
N LEU A 120 12.81 -11.41 -6.15
CA LEU A 120 13.57 -11.42 -7.39
C LEU A 120 12.81 -10.69 -8.49
N ALA A 121 13.49 -9.78 -9.17
CA ALA A 121 12.90 -8.93 -10.20
C ALA A 121 11.63 -8.21 -9.73
N THR A 122 11.58 -7.82 -8.44
CA THR A 122 10.38 -7.31 -7.77
C THR A 122 9.74 -6.15 -8.52
N ARG A 123 10.52 -5.18 -8.97
CA ARG A 123 10.01 -4.02 -9.72
C ARG A 123 9.44 -4.43 -11.07
N TRP A 124 10.09 -5.37 -11.76
CA TRP A 124 9.66 -5.82 -13.08
C TRP A 124 8.35 -6.61 -13.01
N ILE A 125 8.24 -7.53 -12.06
CA ILE A 125 7.02 -8.34 -11.92
C ILE A 125 5.84 -7.52 -11.37
N SER A 126 6.10 -6.45 -10.64
CA SER A 126 5.03 -5.55 -10.19
C SER A 126 4.28 -4.92 -11.35
N VAL A 127 4.91 -4.65 -12.49
CA VAL A 127 4.25 -4.03 -13.65
C VAL A 127 3.12 -4.90 -14.21
N PRO A 128 3.35 -6.15 -14.64
CA PRO A 128 2.26 -6.98 -15.15
C PRO A 128 1.24 -7.34 -14.06
N LEU A 129 1.64 -7.48 -12.78
CA LEU A 129 0.69 -7.67 -11.68
C LEU A 129 -0.21 -6.44 -11.46
N ILE A 130 0.32 -5.23 -11.61
CA ILE A 130 -0.48 -3.99 -11.60
C ILE A 130 -1.47 -4.01 -12.75
N ALA A 131 -1.06 -4.40 -13.95
CA ALA A 131 -1.95 -4.49 -15.09
C ALA A 131 -3.10 -5.49 -14.85
N THR A 132 -2.83 -6.68 -14.30
CA THR A 132 -3.88 -7.64 -13.93
C THR A 132 -4.82 -7.08 -12.87
N MET A 133 -4.32 -6.37 -11.87
CA MET A 133 -5.14 -5.74 -10.84
C MET A 133 -6.01 -4.60 -11.39
N LEU A 134 -5.49 -3.78 -12.29
CA LEU A 134 -6.29 -2.73 -12.95
C LEU A 134 -7.44 -3.35 -13.76
N VAL A 135 -7.17 -4.38 -14.55
CA VAL A 135 -8.22 -5.09 -15.27
C VAL A 135 -9.26 -5.61 -14.27
N ALA A 136 -8.86 -6.33 -13.22
CA ALA A 136 -9.79 -6.88 -12.23
C ALA A 136 -10.63 -5.78 -11.56
N VAL A 137 -10.01 -4.69 -11.13
CA VAL A 137 -10.71 -3.57 -10.48
C VAL A 137 -11.76 -2.96 -11.42
N PHE A 138 -11.39 -2.65 -12.66
CA PHE A 138 -12.29 -1.93 -13.56
C PHE A 138 -13.33 -2.81 -14.25
N THR A 139 -13.02 -4.08 -14.53
CA THR A 139 -13.94 -4.95 -15.28
C THR A 139 -14.80 -5.84 -14.38
N VAL A 140 -14.28 -6.23 -13.20
CA VAL A 140 -14.98 -7.21 -12.32
C VAL A 140 -15.61 -6.50 -11.12
N HIS A 141 -14.86 -5.62 -10.46
CA HIS A 141 -15.21 -5.13 -9.11
C HIS A 141 -15.83 -3.73 -9.10
N TRP A 142 -15.61 -2.92 -10.11
CA TRP A 142 -16.01 -1.50 -10.13
C TRP A 142 -17.50 -1.29 -9.89
N GLY A 143 -18.35 -2.09 -10.52
CA GLY A 143 -19.81 -2.03 -10.41
C GLY A 143 -20.34 -2.38 -9.02
N ASN A 144 -19.53 -3.03 -8.20
CA ASN A 144 -19.92 -3.51 -6.86
C ASN A 144 -19.63 -2.48 -5.75
N GLY A 145 -19.11 -1.30 -6.10
CA GLY A 145 -18.75 -0.24 -5.16
C GLY A 145 -17.43 -0.48 -4.43
N TRP A 146 -17.26 0.20 -3.29
CA TRP A 146 -16.00 0.17 -2.55
C TRP A 146 -15.83 -1.10 -1.71
N ALA A 147 -16.81 -1.38 -0.84
CA ALA A 147 -16.67 -2.38 0.20
C ALA A 147 -16.63 -3.82 -0.35
N ALA A 148 -15.70 -4.63 0.12
CA ALA A 148 -15.62 -6.04 -0.20
C ALA A 148 -16.76 -6.83 0.49
N ILE A 149 -17.06 -6.48 1.75
CA ILE A 149 -18.14 -7.06 2.55
C ILE A 149 -19.14 -5.95 2.87
N ALA A 150 -20.45 -6.26 2.74
CA ALA A 150 -21.49 -5.30 3.07
C ALA A 150 -21.48 -4.95 4.56
N ASP A 151 -21.70 -3.66 4.85
CA ASP A 151 -21.78 -3.17 6.22
C ASP A 151 -23.03 -3.75 6.91
N SER A 152 -22.81 -4.65 7.86
CA SER A 152 -23.88 -5.30 8.61
C SER A 152 -24.67 -4.35 9.53
N SER A 153 -24.18 -3.12 9.76
CA SER A 153 -24.90 -2.07 10.50
C SER A 153 -25.92 -1.31 9.64
N ALA A 154 -25.79 -1.39 8.31
CA ALA A 154 -26.74 -0.80 7.39
C ALA A 154 -28.09 -1.54 7.51
N GLN A 155 -29.18 -0.80 7.70
CA GLN A 155 -30.51 -1.37 7.96
C GLN A 155 -30.96 -2.42 6.91
N GLU A 156 -30.73 -2.15 5.62
CA GLU A 156 -31.08 -3.07 4.54
C GLU A 156 -30.29 -4.37 4.63
N VAL A 157 -28.98 -4.29 4.90
CA VAL A 157 -28.10 -5.46 5.05
C VAL A 157 -28.47 -6.26 6.29
N ALA A 158 -28.76 -5.59 7.42
CA ALA A 158 -29.17 -6.22 8.67
C ALA A 158 -30.47 -7.00 8.51
N VAL A 159 -31.47 -6.44 7.83
CA VAL A 159 -32.74 -7.11 7.54
C VAL A 159 -32.52 -8.35 6.67
N ARG A 160 -31.78 -8.23 5.57
CA ARG A 160 -31.49 -9.37 4.67
C ARG A 160 -30.74 -10.50 5.37
N LEU A 161 -29.73 -10.16 6.19
CA LEU A 161 -28.98 -11.13 6.98
C LEU A 161 -29.84 -11.75 8.09
N GLY A 162 -30.72 -10.98 8.72
CA GLY A 162 -31.70 -11.48 9.70
C GLY A 162 -32.60 -12.53 9.10
N THR A 163 -33.28 -12.22 7.99
CA THR A 163 -34.15 -13.13 7.27
C THR A 163 -33.41 -14.42 6.82
N ALA A 164 -32.18 -14.27 6.31
CA ALA A 164 -31.37 -15.44 5.93
C ALA A 164 -31.05 -16.34 7.13
N ARG A 165 -30.73 -15.75 8.29
CA ARG A 165 -30.51 -16.51 9.54
C ARG A 165 -31.78 -17.23 10.03
N GLU A 166 -32.91 -16.56 10.00
CA GLU A 166 -34.20 -17.18 10.36
C GLU A 166 -34.50 -18.41 9.50
N ILE A 167 -34.40 -18.30 8.18
CA ILE A 167 -34.58 -19.43 7.26
C ILE A 167 -33.61 -20.58 7.57
N LEU A 168 -32.33 -20.26 7.82
CA LEU A 168 -31.33 -21.28 8.14
C LEU A 168 -31.55 -21.92 9.52
N GLN A 169 -32.10 -21.19 10.49
CA GLN A 169 -32.44 -21.72 11.81
C GLN A 169 -33.66 -22.64 11.73
N GLU A 170 -34.66 -22.29 10.91
CA GLU A 170 -35.91 -23.07 10.77
C GLU A 170 -35.73 -24.30 9.90
N HIS A 171 -34.99 -24.18 8.79
CA HIS A 171 -34.89 -25.21 7.76
C HIS A 171 -33.52 -25.82 7.57
N GLY A 172 -32.51 -25.39 8.32
CA GLY A 172 -31.12 -25.84 8.19
C GLY A 172 -30.45 -26.17 9.52
N ASN A 173 -29.25 -26.71 9.44
CA ASN A 173 -28.39 -26.89 10.61
C ASN A 173 -27.51 -25.62 10.83
N TYR A 174 -28.14 -24.57 11.38
CA TYR A 174 -27.49 -23.27 11.57
C TYR A 174 -26.18 -23.36 12.38
N THR A 175 -26.18 -24.17 13.45
CA THR A 175 -24.99 -24.33 14.31
C THR A 175 -23.80 -24.88 13.53
N TRP A 176 -24.05 -25.96 12.75
CA TRP A 176 -22.99 -26.53 11.91
C TRP A 176 -22.53 -25.58 10.80
N LEU A 177 -23.47 -24.87 10.17
CA LEU A 177 -23.17 -23.93 9.10
C LEU A 177 -22.34 -22.73 9.58
N THR A 178 -22.48 -22.30 10.84
CA THR A 178 -21.80 -21.14 11.42
C THR A 178 -20.61 -21.50 12.32
N GLU A 179 -20.29 -22.80 12.45
CA GLU A 179 -19.18 -23.28 13.29
C GLU A 179 -17.83 -22.60 12.95
N LYS A 180 -17.61 -22.32 11.67
CA LYS A 180 -16.35 -21.72 11.17
C LYS A 180 -16.45 -20.21 10.87
N GLY A 181 -17.53 -19.56 11.22
CA GLY A 181 -17.70 -18.12 11.01
C GLY A 181 -19.15 -17.70 10.76
N SER A 182 -19.34 -16.38 10.71
CA SER A 182 -20.65 -15.77 10.49
C SER A 182 -20.97 -15.61 9.00
N TYR A 183 -22.27 -15.62 8.67
CA TYR A 183 -22.72 -15.23 7.33
C TYR A 183 -22.56 -13.73 7.12
N VAL A 184 -22.07 -13.37 5.96
CA VAL A 184 -21.94 -11.99 5.49
C VAL A 184 -22.46 -11.88 4.06
N ILE A 185 -22.91 -10.69 3.68
CA ILE A 185 -23.20 -10.40 2.28
C ILE A 185 -21.90 -9.93 1.63
N LEU A 186 -21.42 -10.68 0.65
CA LEU A 186 -20.23 -10.35 -0.10
C LEU A 186 -20.59 -9.39 -1.24
N ASN A 187 -20.18 -8.13 -1.14
CA ASN A 187 -20.30 -7.15 -2.24
C ASN A 187 -19.27 -7.38 -3.33
N ASN A 188 -18.13 -7.94 -2.97
CA ASN A 188 -17.01 -8.12 -3.90
C ASN A 188 -16.54 -6.80 -4.56
N GLY A 189 -16.53 -5.71 -3.79
CA GLY A 189 -16.14 -4.39 -4.25
C GLY A 189 -14.63 -4.25 -4.47
N ILE A 190 -14.21 -3.03 -4.83
CA ILE A 190 -12.82 -2.75 -5.25
C ILE A 190 -11.80 -2.70 -4.10
N GLU A 191 -12.21 -2.71 -2.86
CA GLU A 191 -11.39 -2.49 -1.65
C GLU A 191 -10.10 -3.32 -1.64
N PHE A 192 -10.21 -4.65 -1.82
CA PHE A 192 -9.03 -5.51 -1.84
C PHE A 192 -8.19 -5.31 -3.10
N GLY A 193 -8.82 -5.13 -4.26
CA GLY A 193 -8.11 -4.87 -5.51
C GLY A 193 -7.26 -3.60 -5.45
N VAL A 194 -7.81 -2.53 -4.88
CA VAL A 194 -7.10 -1.26 -4.66
C VAL A 194 -5.99 -1.43 -3.62
N THR A 195 -6.22 -2.19 -2.55
CA THR A 195 -5.20 -2.48 -1.54
C THR A 195 -3.99 -3.19 -2.17
N TYR A 196 -4.22 -4.22 -2.98
CA TYR A 196 -3.14 -4.94 -3.68
C TYR A 196 -2.43 -4.03 -4.69
N LEU A 197 -3.18 -3.21 -5.41
CA LEU A 197 -2.63 -2.23 -6.34
C LEU A 197 -1.68 -1.24 -5.64
N VAL A 198 -2.08 -0.68 -4.50
CA VAL A 198 -1.23 0.25 -3.71
C VAL A 198 0.03 -0.45 -3.20
N MET A 199 -0.07 -1.70 -2.74
CA MET A 199 1.09 -2.49 -2.33
C MET A 199 2.05 -2.74 -3.50
N LEU A 200 1.53 -3.11 -4.66
CA LEU A 200 2.34 -3.33 -5.88
C LEU A 200 3.00 -2.05 -6.36
N LEU A 201 2.29 -0.91 -6.33
CA LEU A 201 2.87 0.40 -6.63
C LEU A 201 4.00 0.74 -5.65
N SER A 202 3.80 0.49 -4.36
CA SER A 202 4.89 0.67 -3.38
C SER A 202 6.10 -0.19 -3.72
N LEU A 203 5.90 -1.48 -4.04
CA LEU A 203 6.99 -2.40 -4.42
C LEU A 203 7.68 -2.01 -5.74
N LEU A 204 6.95 -1.44 -6.69
CA LEU A 204 7.51 -0.92 -7.94
C LEU A 204 8.56 0.18 -7.67
N PHE A 205 8.28 1.08 -6.74
CA PHE A 205 9.19 2.19 -6.41
C PHE A 205 10.26 1.81 -5.38
N THR A 206 9.92 1.04 -4.35
CA THR A 206 10.86 0.63 -3.29
C THR A 206 11.71 -0.57 -3.66
N GLY A 207 11.20 -1.46 -4.52
CA GLY A 207 11.82 -2.75 -4.82
C GLY A 207 11.55 -3.80 -3.75
N GLY A 208 12.30 -4.89 -3.79
CA GLY A 208 12.10 -6.05 -2.91
C GLY A 208 12.51 -5.88 -1.45
N GLY A 209 13.16 -4.76 -1.10
CA GLY A 209 13.63 -4.47 0.25
C GLY A 209 15.09 -4.87 0.50
N ARG A 210 15.74 -4.13 1.40
CA ARG A 210 17.14 -4.37 1.82
C ARG A 210 17.20 -5.63 2.68
N PHE A 211 18.25 -6.41 2.51
CA PHE A 211 18.56 -7.66 3.26
C PHE A 211 17.54 -8.80 3.08
N THR A 212 16.35 -8.53 2.59
CA THR A 212 15.23 -9.46 2.54
C THR A 212 14.89 -9.95 1.14
N SER A 213 15.59 -9.46 0.11
CA SER A 213 15.32 -9.77 -1.29
C SER A 213 16.55 -10.22 -2.03
N ILE A 214 16.37 -11.12 -3.01
CA ILE A 214 17.45 -11.52 -3.91
C ILE A 214 17.95 -10.32 -4.72
N ASP A 215 17.06 -9.42 -5.15
CA ASP A 215 17.42 -8.19 -5.87
C ASP A 215 18.49 -7.35 -5.13
N TYR A 216 18.41 -7.29 -3.80
CA TYR A 216 19.38 -6.57 -2.99
C TYR A 216 20.78 -7.20 -3.08
N TYR A 217 20.89 -8.52 -3.03
CA TYR A 217 22.18 -9.21 -3.12
C TYR A 217 22.74 -9.16 -4.54
N LEU A 218 21.88 -9.31 -5.56
CA LEU A 218 22.29 -9.18 -6.96
C LEU A 218 22.82 -7.77 -7.27
N SER A 219 22.20 -6.73 -6.77
CA SER A 219 22.67 -5.34 -6.97
C SER A 219 24.03 -5.06 -6.33
N ARG A 220 24.43 -5.84 -5.32
CA ARG A 220 25.75 -5.76 -4.70
C ARG A 220 26.81 -6.54 -5.47
N LEU A 221 26.41 -7.67 -6.06
CA LEU A 221 27.33 -8.48 -6.87
C LEU A 221 27.58 -7.86 -8.25
N PHE A 222 26.58 -7.17 -8.78
CA PHE A 222 26.63 -6.54 -10.11
C PHE A 222 26.26 -5.05 -9.99
N PRO A 223 27.14 -4.21 -9.42
CA PRO A 223 26.87 -2.78 -9.32
C PRO A 223 26.75 -2.18 -10.74
N ALA A 224 25.67 -1.44 -10.97
CA ALA A 224 25.53 -0.66 -12.19
C ALA A 224 26.69 0.35 -12.28
N LYS A 225 27.37 0.39 -13.45
CA LYS A 225 28.44 1.35 -13.73
C LYS A 225 27.88 2.76 -13.86
#